data_6474e33a4fb3baa819cf42a57cc5ec63
#
_entry.id   6474e33a4fb3baa819cf42a57cc5ec63
#
_cell.length_a   1.000
_cell.length_b   1.000
_cell.length_c   1.000
_cell.angle_alpha   90.00
_cell.angle_beta   90.00
_cell.angle_gamma   90.00
#
_symmetry.space_group_name_H-M   'P 1'
#
loop_
_entity.id
_entity.type
_entity.pdbx_description
1 polymer ?
#
loop_
_entity_poly.entity_id
_entity_poly.type
_entity_poly.pdbx_seq_one_letter_code
_entity_poly.pdbx_strand_id
1 'polypeptide(L)'
;HRGRMEIRVDVHGTSCHGSAPDRGDNAIYKMADILQDVRALNENPADETVEIKGLVKMLDPKYNPEHFEDARFLGRGTCTTSQIFYTSPSRCAVADSCSISIDRRMTAGETWDSCLQEIRDLPSVKKYGDDVQVSMYMYDRPSWTGEVYETECYFPTWINKENAAHVQALVDAHHALWGDKRIGDRKS
;
A
#
# COMPACT_ATOMS: atom_id res chain seq x y z
N HIS A 1 0.37 14.73 -1.76
CA HIS A 1 -0.05 13.76 -0.74
C HIS A 1 0.08 12.34 -1.30
N ARG A 2 0.68 11.43 -0.55
CA ARG A 2 0.70 10.01 -0.91
C ARG A 2 -0.71 9.44 -0.93
N GLY A 3 -0.97 8.60 -1.92
CA GLY A 3 -2.18 7.79 -1.94
C GLY A 3 -2.09 6.60 -0.97
N ARG A 4 -3.21 5.99 -0.73
CA ARG A 4 -3.34 4.74 0.03
C ARG A 4 -4.37 3.85 -0.64
N MET A 5 -4.08 2.55 -0.69
CA MET A 5 -5.07 1.53 -0.96
C MET A 5 -4.83 0.30 -0.10
N GLU A 6 -5.85 -0.50 0.05
CA GLU A 6 -5.73 -1.81 0.68
C GLU A 6 -5.96 -2.89 -0.37
N ILE A 7 -5.06 -3.86 -0.42
CA ILE A 7 -5.11 -4.97 -1.37
C ILE A 7 -5.40 -6.24 -0.59
N ARG A 8 -6.34 -7.03 -1.08
CA ARG A 8 -6.65 -8.35 -0.57
C ARG A 8 -6.03 -9.41 -1.47
N VAL A 9 -5.35 -10.37 -0.85
CA VAL A 9 -4.85 -11.56 -1.53
C VAL A 9 -5.48 -12.77 -0.88
N ASP A 10 -6.23 -13.54 -1.65
CA ASP A 10 -6.85 -14.80 -1.24
C ASP A 10 -6.13 -15.95 -1.93
N VAL A 11 -5.75 -16.96 -1.16
CA VAL A 11 -5.07 -18.16 -1.64
C VAL A 11 -5.93 -19.37 -1.36
N HIS A 12 -6.09 -20.22 -2.36
CA HIS A 12 -6.82 -21.47 -2.30
C HIS A 12 -5.87 -22.68 -2.34
N GLY A 13 -6.29 -23.71 -1.69
CA GLY A 13 -5.62 -25.00 -1.63
C GLY A 13 -6.62 -26.13 -1.61
N THR A 14 -6.17 -27.31 -1.20
CA THR A 14 -7.02 -28.51 -1.07
C THR A 14 -6.84 -29.11 0.30
N SER A 15 -7.93 -29.20 1.05
CA SER A 15 -7.90 -29.77 2.40
C SER A 15 -7.79 -31.31 2.37
N CYS A 16 -7.06 -31.81 3.35
CA CYS A 16 -7.04 -33.23 3.68
C CYS A 16 -6.71 -33.41 5.16
N HIS A 17 -6.78 -34.67 5.65
CA HIS A 17 -6.43 -34.95 7.04
C HIS A 17 -4.95 -34.63 7.32
N GLY A 18 -4.67 -33.96 8.43
CA GLY A 18 -3.32 -33.47 8.77
C GLY A 18 -2.25 -34.56 8.91
N SER A 19 -2.64 -35.83 9.08
CA SER A 19 -1.71 -36.98 9.08
C SER A 19 -1.28 -37.46 7.68
N ALA A 20 -1.91 -36.95 6.63
CA ALA A 20 -1.60 -37.31 5.24
C ALA A 20 -1.46 -36.05 4.37
N PRO A 21 -0.52 -35.13 4.69
CA PRO A 21 -0.42 -33.80 4.06
C PRO A 21 -0.10 -33.89 2.57
N ASP A 22 0.47 -34.99 2.10
CA ASP A 22 0.77 -35.28 0.70
C ASP A 22 -0.48 -35.42 -0.20
N ARG A 23 -1.66 -35.57 0.40
CA ARG A 23 -2.95 -35.66 -0.30
C ARG A 23 -3.66 -34.34 -0.46
N GLY A 24 -3.13 -33.28 0.14
CA GLY A 24 -3.69 -31.94 0.08
C GLY A 24 -2.74 -30.95 -0.58
N ASP A 25 -3.21 -29.71 -0.62
CA ASP A 25 -2.43 -28.57 -1.09
C ASP A 25 -2.61 -27.40 -0.12
N ASN A 26 -1.54 -27.04 0.57
CA ASN A 26 -1.62 -26.15 1.74
C ASN A 26 -1.59 -24.69 1.34
N ALA A 27 -2.73 -24.00 1.45
CA ALA A 27 -2.86 -22.58 1.17
C ALA A 27 -1.96 -21.68 2.07
N ILE A 28 -1.67 -22.12 3.31
CA ILE A 28 -0.77 -21.35 4.21
C ILE A 28 0.67 -21.39 3.68
N TYR A 29 1.14 -22.51 3.12
CA TYR A 29 2.49 -22.58 2.56
C TYR A 29 2.63 -21.75 1.29
N LYS A 30 1.61 -21.74 0.43
CA LYS A 30 1.56 -20.83 -0.72
C LYS A 30 1.58 -19.37 -0.28
N MET A 31 0.77 -19.02 0.74
CA MET A 31 0.74 -17.67 1.29
C MET A 31 2.09 -17.27 1.92
N ALA A 32 2.82 -18.20 2.52
CA ALA A 32 4.15 -17.92 3.08
C ALA A 32 5.14 -17.48 1.99
N ASP A 33 5.11 -18.10 0.80
CA ASP A 33 5.92 -17.67 -0.34
C ASP A 33 5.53 -16.24 -0.79
N ILE A 34 4.22 -15.97 -0.88
CA ILE A 34 3.72 -14.64 -1.26
C ILE A 34 4.14 -13.57 -0.25
N LEU A 35 4.10 -13.87 1.04
CA LEU A 35 4.54 -12.95 2.10
C LEU A 35 6.03 -12.60 1.96
N GLN A 36 6.89 -13.54 1.57
CA GLN A 36 8.31 -13.28 1.33
C GLN A 36 8.49 -12.35 0.11
N ASP A 37 7.75 -12.58 -0.96
CA ASP A 37 7.81 -11.71 -2.14
C ASP A 37 7.34 -10.28 -1.82
N VAL A 38 6.22 -10.13 -1.09
CA VAL A 38 5.73 -8.80 -0.63
C VAL A 38 6.77 -8.11 0.25
N ARG A 39 7.41 -8.84 1.16
CA ARG A 39 8.48 -8.31 1.99
C ARG A 39 9.65 -7.80 1.14
N ALA A 40 10.05 -8.56 0.12
CA ALA A 40 11.16 -8.20 -0.76
C ALA A 40 10.92 -6.90 -1.54
N LEU A 41 9.65 -6.52 -1.82
CA LEU A 41 9.33 -5.23 -2.46
C LEU A 41 9.81 -4.02 -1.65
N ASN A 42 9.86 -4.13 -0.32
CA ASN A 42 10.32 -3.03 0.54
C ASN A 42 11.82 -3.05 0.82
N GLU A 43 12.48 -4.19 0.64
CA GLU A 43 13.87 -4.42 1.03
C GLU A 43 14.89 -4.11 -0.09
N ASN A 44 14.46 -3.52 -1.22
CA ASN A 44 15.38 -3.22 -2.32
C ASN A 44 16.28 -2.03 -1.96
N PRO A 45 17.58 -2.27 -1.66
CA PRO A 45 18.50 -1.23 -1.18
C PRO A 45 18.92 -0.24 -2.28
N ALA A 46 18.59 -0.49 -3.54
CA ALA A 46 19.03 0.35 -4.66
C ALA A 46 18.27 1.68 -4.78
N ASP A 47 17.19 1.87 -4.03
CA ASP A 47 16.31 3.03 -4.13
C ASP A 47 16.37 3.86 -2.84
N GLU A 48 17.46 4.60 -2.64
CA GLU A 48 17.57 5.66 -1.64
C GLU A 48 16.70 6.87 -2.02
N THR A 49 15.39 6.67 -2.15
CA THR A 49 14.47 7.78 -2.39
C THR A 49 14.17 8.49 -1.09
N VAL A 50 14.76 9.66 -0.93
CA VAL A 50 14.45 10.55 0.19
C VAL A 50 13.02 11.06 0.03
N GLU A 51 12.15 10.78 1.00
CA GLU A 51 10.81 11.35 1.04
C GLU A 51 10.90 12.86 1.26
N ILE A 52 10.45 13.64 0.27
CA ILE A 52 10.40 15.10 0.37
C ILE A 52 8.95 15.50 0.62
N LYS A 53 8.69 16.13 1.77
CA LYS A 53 7.37 16.62 2.14
C LYS A 53 7.07 17.93 1.40
N GLY A 54 6.04 17.95 0.55
CA GLY A 54 5.77 18.99 -0.41
C GLY A 54 5.79 20.42 0.13
N LEU A 55 4.85 20.79 1.02
CA LEU A 55 4.75 22.14 1.53
C LEU A 55 5.99 22.55 2.36
N VAL A 56 6.52 21.64 3.18
CA VAL A 56 7.73 21.91 3.97
C VAL A 56 8.93 22.16 3.06
N LYS A 57 9.02 21.45 1.93
CA LYS A 57 10.07 21.67 0.93
C LYS A 57 9.99 23.08 0.33
N MET A 58 8.79 23.55 -0.04
CA MET A 58 8.59 24.90 -0.59
C MET A 58 8.98 26.00 0.37
N LEU A 59 8.92 25.75 1.68
CA LEU A 59 9.27 26.70 2.73
C LEU A 59 10.75 26.57 3.18
N ASP A 60 11.51 25.64 2.62
CA ASP A 60 12.94 25.50 2.89
C ASP A 60 13.73 26.54 2.05
N PRO A 61 14.57 27.41 2.68
CA PRO A 61 15.40 28.37 1.96
C PRO A 61 16.36 27.77 0.92
N LYS A 62 16.64 26.47 1.06
CA LYS A 62 17.48 25.72 0.10
C LYS A 62 16.68 25.05 -1.00
N TYR A 63 15.39 25.29 -1.04
CA TYR A 63 14.51 24.68 -2.01
C TYR A 63 14.88 25.09 -3.43
N ASN A 64 15.02 24.09 -4.32
CA ASN A 64 15.21 24.30 -5.74
C ASN A 64 13.98 23.81 -6.52
N PRO A 65 13.21 24.68 -7.17
CA PRO A 65 12.02 24.32 -7.90
C PRO A 65 12.28 23.37 -9.09
N GLU A 66 13.51 23.33 -9.64
CA GLU A 66 13.89 22.42 -10.72
C GLU A 66 13.77 20.94 -10.33
N HIS A 67 13.78 20.63 -9.05
CA HIS A 67 13.61 19.25 -8.55
C HIS A 67 12.16 18.84 -8.34
N PHE A 68 11.20 19.72 -8.58
CA PHE A 68 9.79 19.46 -8.27
C PHE A 68 9.11 18.48 -9.25
N GLU A 69 9.60 18.42 -10.47
CA GLU A 69 9.10 17.46 -11.47
C GLU A 69 9.67 16.03 -11.28
N ASP A 70 10.56 15.85 -10.30
CA ASP A 70 11.11 14.54 -9.98
C ASP A 70 10.00 13.59 -9.50
N ALA A 71 9.85 12.46 -10.17
CA ALA A 71 8.91 11.39 -9.78
C ALA A 71 9.12 10.92 -8.32
N ARG A 72 10.29 11.19 -7.74
CA ARG A 72 10.65 10.91 -6.35
C ARG A 72 10.12 11.93 -5.34
N PHE A 73 9.37 12.93 -5.77
CA PHE A 73 8.83 13.99 -4.91
C PHE A 73 8.06 13.46 -3.68
N LEU A 74 7.32 12.37 -3.83
CA LEU A 74 6.60 11.71 -2.76
C LEU A 74 7.33 10.46 -2.22
N GLY A 75 8.57 10.23 -2.65
CA GLY A 75 9.32 9.03 -2.36
C GLY A 75 8.77 7.79 -3.05
N ARG A 76 9.23 6.62 -2.62
CA ARG A 76 8.83 5.33 -3.12
C ARG A 76 7.49 4.88 -2.53
N GLY A 77 6.67 4.19 -3.31
CA GLY A 77 5.53 3.42 -2.80
C GLY A 77 5.98 2.29 -1.87
N THR A 78 5.13 1.88 -0.94
CA THR A 78 5.44 0.78 -0.01
C THR A 78 4.28 -0.20 0.08
N CYS A 79 4.60 -1.48 0.31
CA CYS A 79 3.65 -2.56 0.54
C CYS A 79 3.89 -3.17 1.92
N THR A 80 2.89 -3.17 2.79
CA THR A 80 3.01 -3.79 4.11
C THR A 80 1.86 -4.75 4.33
N THR A 81 2.17 -6.02 4.53
CA THR A 81 1.14 -6.96 4.98
C THR A 81 0.74 -6.59 6.41
N SER A 82 -0.50 -6.15 6.56
CA SER A 82 -1.03 -5.63 7.83
C SER A 82 -1.90 -6.63 8.58
N GLN A 83 -2.49 -7.58 7.88
CA GLN A 83 -3.34 -8.60 8.47
C GLN A 83 -3.19 -9.93 7.74
N ILE A 84 -3.38 -11.02 8.49
CA ILE A 84 -3.56 -12.37 7.97
C ILE A 84 -4.86 -12.94 8.52
N PHE A 85 -5.66 -13.54 7.66
CA PHE A 85 -6.95 -14.11 8.02
C PHE A 85 -6.86 -15.63 7.95
N TYR A 86 -7.21 -16.28 9.04
CA TYR A 86 -7.41 -17.71 9.07
C TYR A 86 -8.82 -18.03 8.57
N THR A 87 -8.90 -18.61 7.40
CA THR A 87 -10.17 -18.93 6.73
C THR A 87 -10.45 -20.43 6.65
N SER A 88 -9.44 -21.26 6.89
CA SER A 88 -9.61 -22.71 6.91
C SER A 88 -10.42 -23.19 8.12
N PRO A 89 -11.40 -24.08 7.96
CA PRO A 89 -12.33 -24.45 9.04
C PRO A 89 -11.75 -25.37 10.10
N SER A 90 -10.64 -26.06 9.85
CA SER A 90 -10.10 -27.08 10.75
C SER A 90 -8.63 -26.85 11.10
N ARG A 91 -8.29 -26.99 12.38
CA ARG A 91 -6.89 -26.96 12.86
C ARG A 91 -6.17 -28.30 12.74
N CYS A 92 -6.88 -29.36 12.38
CA CYS A 92 -6.36 -30.73 12.25
C CYS A 92 -6.29 -31.20 10.79
N ALA A 93 -6.47 -30.30 9.84
CA ALA A 93 -6.43 -30.58 8.42
C ALA A 93 -5.42 -29.65 7.72
N VAL A 94 -5.02 -30.02 6.51
CA VAL A 94 -4.30 -29.13 5.58
C VAL A 94 -5.21 -27.96 5.25
N ALA A 95 -4.68 -26.74 5.34
CA ALA A 95 -5.45 -25.52 5.12
C ALA A 95 -5.82 -25.39 3.63
N ASP A 96 -7.11 -25.22 3.35
CA ASP A 96 -7.66 -25.02 2.01
C ASP A 96 -7.77 -23.54 1.62
N SER A 97 -7.55 -22.63 2.56
CA SER A 97 -7.60 -21.20 2.28
C SER A 97 -6.74 -20.42 3.25
N CYS A 98 -6.24 -19.27 2.78
CA CYS A 98 -5.53 -18.27 3.59
C CYS A 98 -5.65 -16.93 2.89
N SER A 99 -5.89 -15.86 3.64
CA SER A 99 -6.01 -14.52 3.07
C SER A 99 -5.14 -13.52 3.83
N ILE A 100 -4.68 -12.49 3.14
CA ILE A 100 -3.98 -11.34 3.74
C ILE A 100 -4.55 -10.02 3.26
N SER A 101 -4.31 -8.97 4.05
CA SER A 101 -4.49 -7.58 3.66
C SER A 101 -3.13 -6.88 3.59
N ILE A 102 -2.93 -6.10 2.53
CA ILE A 102 -1.71 -5.32 2.29
C ILE A 102 -2.09 -3.83 2.33
N ASP A 103 -1.46 -3.05 3.22
CA ASP A 103 -1.47 -1.58 3.16
C ASP A 103 -0.47 -1.12 2.10
N ARG A 104 -1.00 -0.59 0.99
CA ARG A 104 -0.21 -0.03 -0.11
C ARG A 104 -0.20 1.49 -0.03
N ARG A 105 0.99 2.08 0.20
CA ARG A 105 1.19 3.52 0.10
C ARG A 105 1.68 3.87 -1.28
N MET A 106 0.88 4.67 -1.97
CA MET A 106 1.10 5.01 -3.37
C MET A 106 1.92 6.29 -3.50
N THR A 107 2.71 6.37 -4.55
CA THR A 107 3.47 7.57 -4.92
C THR A 107 2.94 8.20 -6.22
N ALA A 108 3.60 9.26 -6.67
CA ALA A 108 3.23 9.95 -7.91
C ALA A 108 3.31 9.00 -9.12
N GLY A 109 2.28 9.03 -9.97
CA GLY A 109 2.21 8.21 -11.18
C GLY A 109 1.64 6.81 -10.99
N GLU A 110 1.46 6.35 -9.75
CA GLU A 110 0.82 5.07 -9.47
C GLU A 110 -0.71 5.19 -9.47
N THR A 111 -1.35 4.15 -9.98
CA THR A 111 -2.81 3.97 -10.01
C THR A 111 -3.20 2.71 -9.24
N TRP A 112 -4.48 2.55 -8.93
CA TRP A 112 -4.97 1.33 -8.28
C TRP A 112 -4.65 0.08 -9.12
N ASP A 113 -4.77 0.18 -10.45
CA ASP A 113 -4.51 -0.93 -11.37
C ASP A 113 -3.02 -1.29 -11.40
N SER A 114 -2.13 -0.30 -11.48
CA SER A 114 -0.68 -0.54 -11.43
C SER A 114 -0.24 -1.20 -10.12
N CYS A 115 -0.85 -0.82 -9.00
CA CYS A 115 -0.54 -1.41 -7.69
C CYS A 115 -1.06 -2.84 -7.55
N LEU A 116 -2.24 -3.15 -8.09
CA LEU A 116 -2.75 -4.54 -8.14
C LEU A 116 -1.88 -5.39 -9.06
N GLN A 117 -1.46 -4.82 -10.21
CA GLN A 117 -0.62 -5.54 -11.16
C GLN A 117 0.76 -5.87 -10.57
N GLU A 118 1.35 -4.97 -9.78
CA GLU A 118 2.60 -5.23 -9.05
C GLU A 118 2.50 -6.50 -8.18
N ILE A 119 1.39 -6.69 -7.48
CA ILE A 119 1.17 -7.89 -6.66
C ILE A 119 0.91 -9.13 -7.54
N ARG A 120 0.14 -8.99 -8.63
CA ARG A 120 -0.10 -10.08 -9.59
C ARG A 120 1.17 -10.56 -10.27
N ASP A 121 2.14 -9.65 -10.42
CA ASP A 121 3.43 -9.93 -11.07
C ASP A 121 4.46 -10.60 -10.14
N LEU A 122 4.18 -10.76 -8.85
CA LEU A 122 5.05 -11.44 -7.93
C LEU A 122 5.33 -12.88 -8.38
N PRO A 123 6.58 -13.38 -8.23
CA PRO A 123 6.94 -14.72 -8.67
C PRO A 123 6.07 -15.82 -8.08
N SER A 124 5.75 -15.74 -6.79
CA SER A 124 4.89 -16.69 -6.10
C SER A 124 3.44 -16.64 -6.59
N VAL A 125 2.89 -15.44 -6.86
CA VAL A 125 1.54 -15.29 -7.39
C VAL A 125 1.44 -15.92 -8.78
N LYS A 126 2.42 -15.66 -9.66
CA LYS A 126 2.49 -16.31 -10.98
C LYS A 126 2.70 -17.81 -10.91
N LYS A 127 3.49 -18.30 -9.93
CA LYS A 127 3.72 -19.72 -9.69
C LYS A 127 2.44 -20.47 -9.36
N TYR A 128 1.57 -19.86 -8.55
CA TYR A 128 0.33 -20.50 -8.07
C TYR A 128 -0.89 -20.17 -8.95
N GLY A 129 -0.79 -19.17 -9.83
CA GLY A 129 -1.78 -18.89 -10.87
C GLY A 129 -3.20 -18.77 -10.34
N ASP A 130 -4.10 -19.62 -10.83
CA ASP A 130 -5.54 -19.57 -10.52
C ASP A 130 -5.89 -19.84 -9.04
N ASP A 131 -4.95 -20.38 -8.27
CA ASP A 131 -5.11 -20.55 -6.83
C ASP A 131 -4.99 -19.25 -6.04
N VAL A 132 -4.57 -18.13 -6.70
CA VAL A 132 -4.36 -16.84 -6.06
C VAL A 132 -5.23 -15.78 -6.67
N GLN A 133 -6.07 -15.15 -5.86
CA GLN A 133 -6.87 -14.00 -6.26
C GLN A 133 -6.32 -12.72 -5.62
N VAL A 134 -6.04 -11.72 -6.44
CA VAL A 134 -5.60 -10.38 -6.00
C VAL A 134 -6.68 -9.36 -6.35
N SER A 135 -7.21 -8.68 -5.34
CA SER A 135 -8.31 -7.73 -5.47
C SER A 135 -8.10 -6.49 -4.59
N MET A 136 -8.86 -5.43 -4.87
CA MET A 136 -8.96 -4.30 -3.96
C MET A 136 -9.77 -4.72 -2.73
N TYR A 137 -9.29 -4.31 -1.54
CA TYR A 137 -10.04 -4.55 -0.32
C TYR A 137 -11.29 -3.66 -0.27
N MET A 138 -12.43 -4.28 0.01
CA MET A 138 -13.68 -3.55 0.22
C MET A 138 -13.93 -3.36 1.71
N TYR A 139 -14.19 -2.14 2.13
CA TYR A 139 -14.64 -1.85 3.49
C TYR A 139 -16.14 -2.16 3.59
N ASP A 140 -16.46 -3.16 4.38
CA ASP A 140 -17.80 -3.74 4.53
C ASP A 140 -18.32 -3.69 5.99
N ARG A 141 -17.65 -2.92 6.85
CA ARG A 141 -18.07 -2.83 8.25
C ARG A 141 -19.38 -2.06 8.40
N PRO A 142 -20.30 -2.56 9.21
CA PRO A 142 -21.53 -1.83 9.47
C PRO A 142 -21.25 -0.52 10.22
N SER A 143 -22.04 0.50 9.87
CA SER A 143 -22.11 1.76 10.61
C SER A 143 -22.73 1.53 12.01
N TRP A 144 -22.78 2.58 12.82
CA TRP A 144 -23.41 2.54 14.14
C TRP A 144 -24.94 2.25 14.04
N THR A 145 -25.58 2.49 12.89
CA THR A 145 -26.98 2.13 12.62
C THR A 145 -27.16 0.69 12.18
N GLY A 146 -26.07 -0.05 11.93
CA GLY A 146 -26.10 -1.41 11.39
C GLY A 146 -26.08 -1.49 9.86
N GLU A 147 -26.16 -0.36 9.17
CA GLU A 147 -26.11 -0.29 7.70
C GLU A 147 -24.67 -0.57 7.21
N VAL A 148 -24.57 -1.45 6.20
CA VAL A 148 -23.32 -1.72 5.49
C VAL A 148 -23.34 -0.96 4.17
N TYR A 149 -22.34 -0.09 4.00
CA TYR A 149 -22.07 0.59 2.75
C TYR A 149 -20.70 0.17 2.26
N GLU A 150 -20.65 -0.76 1.33
CA GLU A 150 -19.40 -1.24 0.77
C GLU A 150 -18.66 -0.10 0.06
N THR A 151 -17.43 0.14 0.46
CA THR A 151 -16.59 1.22 -0.08
C THR A 151 -15.22 0.69 -0.44
N GLU A 152 -14.73 1.07 -1.61
CA GLU A 152 -13.36 0.77 -2.04
C GLU A 152 -12.34 1.40 -1.09
N CYS A 153 -11.40 0.58 -0.61
CA CYS A 153 -10.28 1.08 0.19
C CYS A 153 -9.20 1.68 -0.71
N TYR A 154 -9.56 2.75 -1.44
CA TYR A 154 -8.71 3.45 -2.40
C TYR A 154 -8.78 4.96 -2.24
N PHE A 155 -7.63 5.58 -2.02
CA PHE A 155 -7.44 7.03 -1.90
C PHE A 155 -6.29 7.43 -2.81
N PRO A 156 -6.55 8.07 -3.95
CA PRO A 156 -5.53 8.35 -4.95
C PRO A 156 -4.45 9.30 -4.45
N THR A 157 -3.26 9.17 -5.00
CA THR A 157 -2.19 10.18 -4.87
C THR A 157 -2.62 11.47 -5.55
N TRP A 158 -2.32 12.60 -4.92
CA TRP A 158 -2.54 13.91 -5.54
C TRP A 158 -1.37 14.86 -5.30
N ILE A 159 -1.10 15.69 -6.30
CA ILE A 159 -0.05 16.70 -6.29
C ILE A 159 -0.66 18.00 -6.77
N ASN A 160 -0.54 19.05 -5.96
CA ASN A 160 -0.87 20.41 -6.39
C ASN A 160 0.30 21.03 -7.14
N LYS A 161 0.00 21.81 -8.16
CA LYS A 161 1.00 22.67 -8.81
C LYS A 161 1.44 23.75 -7.83
N GLU A 162 2.74 24.02 -7.79
CA GLU A 162 3.30 25.06 -6.90
C GLU A 162 2.66 26.43 -7.12
N ASN A 163 2.42 26.80 -8.40
CA ASN A 163 1.81 28.06 -8.79
C ASN A 163 0.29 28.10 -8.63
N ALA A 164 -0.33 27.07 -8.05
CA ALA A 164 -1.77 27.09 -7.78
C ALA A 164 -2.10 28.18 -6.75
N ALA A 165 -3.15 28.96 -7.00
CA ALA A 165 -3.49 30.13 -6.20
C ALA A 165 -3.64 29.82 -4.69
N HIS A 166 -4.28 28.69 -4.36
CA HIS A 166 -4.44 28.25 -2.96
C HIS A 166 -3.11 27.84 -2.30
N VAL A 167 -2.16 27.30 -3.06
CA VAL A 167 -0.83 26.94 -2.55
C VAL A 167 -0.05 28.21 -2.28
N GLN A 168 -0.05 29.15 -3.21
CA GLN A 168 0.65 30.45 -3.05
C GLN A 168 0.06 31.25 -1.89
N ALA A 169 -1.26 31.33 -1.77
CA ALA A 169 -1.89 32.00 -0.64
C ALA A 169 -1.47 31.43 0.72
N LEU A 170 -1.30 30.12 0.82
CA LEU A 170 -0.82 29.47 2.04
C LEU A 170 0.64 29.79 2.33
N VAL A 171 1.49 29.79 1.31
CA VAL A 171 2.92 30.15 1.42
C VAL A 171 3.06 31.62 1.83
N ASP A 172 2.33 32.54 1.20
CA ASP A 172 2.35 33.97 1.51
C ASP A 172 1.88 34.24 2.96
N ALA A 173 0.81 33.57 3.38
CA ALA A 173 0.34 33.64 4.76
C ALA A 173 1.39 33.16 5.78
N HIS A 174 2.08 32.07 5.46
CA HIS A 174 3.17 31.57 6.30
C HIS A 174 4.31 32.59 6.40
N HIS A 175 4.78 33.13 5.27
CA HIS A 175 5.84 34.11 5.25
C HIS A 175 5.45 35.43 5.99
N ALA A 176 4.18 35.82 5.87
CA ALA A 176 3.69 37.03 6.59
C ALA A 176 3.68 36.83 8.11
N LEU A 177 3.40 35.61 8.60
CA LEU A 177 3.31 35.32 10.04
C LEU A 177 4.65 34.96 10.68
N TRP A 178 5.48 34.20 9.98
CA TRP A 178 6.71 33.64 10.57
C TRP A 178 7.99 33.96 9.81
N GLY A 179 7.90 34.72 8.71
CA GLY A 179 9.04 35.00 7.83
C GLY A 179 9.58 33.67 7.24
N ASP A 180 10.89 33.64 7.03
CA ASP A 180 11.58 32.42 6.50
C ASP A 180 11.83 31.35 7.55
N LYS A 181 11.12 31.38 8.68
CA LYS A 181 11.25 30.32 9.70
C LYS A 181 10.71 29.00 9.16
N ARG A 182 11.54 27.97 9.26
CA ARG A 182 11.17 26.62 8.89
C ARG A 182 9.98 26.11 9.71
N ILE A 183 8.97 25.57 9.06
CA ILE A 183 7.95 24.79 9.76
C ILE A 183 8.65 23.54 10.31
N GLY A 184 8.66 23.42 11.64
CA GLY A 184 9.23 22.24 12.29
C GLY A 184 8.55 20.97 11.79
N ASP A 185 9.35 19.95 11.58
CA ASP A 185 8.88 18.61 11.19
C ASP A 185 8.08 18.02 12.35
N ARG A 186 6.79 18.31 12.42
CA ARG A 186 5.87 17.59 13.30
C ARG A 186 5.61 16.25 12.64
N LYS A 187 6.28 15.22 13.14
CA LYS A 187 5.87 13.84 12.88
C LYS A 187 4.44 13.70 13.36
N SER A 188 3.51 13.60 12.42
CA SER A 188 2.13 13.21 12.68
C SER A 188 2.07 11.74 13.01
#